data_501f87003a36451e31abb3bcc694c1ef
#
_entry.id   501f87003a36451e31abb3bcc694c1ef
#
_cell.length_a   1.000
_cell.length_b   1.000
_cell.length_c   1.000
_cell.angle_alpha   90.00
_cell.angle_beta   90.00
_cell.angle_gamma   90.00
#
_symmetry.space_group_name_H-M   'P 1'
#
loop_
_entity.id
_entity.type
_entity.pdbx_description
1 polymer ?
#
loop_
_entity_poly.entity_id
_entity_poly.type
_entity_poly.pdbx_seq_one_letter_code
_entity_poly.pdbx_strand_id
1 'polypeptide(L)'
;MEVRRPIPPSLQEVDGRVPTGIVSLDKIIEGGLCRGDTIVVAGQPGTGKTTLGLQFLFHGATKCGENGVYASVIESGDKLKRNARRFGWDLERLEREGKLQLVSLQSTMKAGVSTALETVLESLHAVNAKRLVFDSLSALMTAFESNAEARSFLHIMIKFLEGANCTTLMISEVPWGKQQLGTNFEEFLGDGLIILDSSFDNSRVRRRIYIPKMRGTEHRLEGYDYYITREGFSLAPTPIPPDKIR
;
A
#
# COMPACT_ATOMS: atom_id res chain seq x y z
N MET A 1 7.15 43.36 -6.96
CA MET A 1 5.89 42.81 -7.46
C MET A 1 5.90 41.32 -7.13
N GLU A 2 5.30 40.96 -6.01
CA GLU A 2 5.23 39.56 -5.54
C GLU A 2 4.17 38.84 -6.35
N VAL A 3 4.61 37.87 -7.17
CA VAL A 3 3.71 36.99 -7.91
C VAL A 3 3.08 36.03 -6.89
N ARG A 4 1.88 36.32 -6.43
CA ARG A 4 1.09 35.37 -5.63
C ARG A 4 0.78 34.17 -6.52
N ARG A 5 1.39 33.01 -6.21
CA ARG A 5 0.98 31.73 -6.82
C ARG A 5 -0.47 31.45 -6.42
N PRO A 6 -1.34 31.04 -7.34
CA PRO A 6 -2.71 30.70 -7.01
C PRO A 6 -2.74 29.56 -5.98
N ILE A 7 -3.64 29.66 -5.01
CA ILE A 7 -3.93 28.60 -4.03
C ILE A 7 -4.48 27.41 -4.85
N PRO A 8 -3.92 26.18 -4.68
CA PRO A 8 -4.45 25.02 -5.38
C PRO A 8 -5.89 24.75 -4.94
N PRO A 9 -6.76 24.26 -5.87
CA PRO A 9 -8.15 23.93 -5.56
C PRO A 9 -8.23 22.94 -4.40
N SER A 10 -9.30 23.04 -3.60
CA SER A 10 -9.54 22.16 -2.47
C SER A 10 -9.47 20.70 -2.93
N LEU A 11 -8.85 19.83 -2.13
CA LEU A 11 -8.58 18.41 -2.38
C LEU A 11 -9.81 17.53 -2.76
N GLN A 12 -10.98 18.12 -2.95
CA GLN A 12 -12.24 17.44 -3.28
C GLN A 12 -12.55 17.30 -4.78
N GLU A 13 -11.75 17.86 -5.68
CA GLU A 13 -12.10 17.92 -7.11
C GLU A 13 -11.01 17.44 -8.10
N VAL A 14 -10.03 16.64 -7.67
CA VAL A 14 -9.15 15.97 -8.65
C VAL A 14 -9.87 14.68 -9.06
N ASP A 15 -10.61 14.77 -10.17
CA ASP A 15 -11.34 13.65 -10.77
C ASP A 15 -10.40 12.45 -10.94
N GLY A 16 -10.76 11.30 -10.34
CA GLY A 16 -10.00 10.05 -10.48
C GLY A 16 -8.96 9.75 -9.39
N ARG A 17 -8.78 10.58 -8.36
CA ARG A 17 -7.83 10.28 -7.26
C ARG A 17 -8.47 9.47 -6.13
N VAL A 18 -7.68 8.58 -5.56
CA VAL A 18 -8.03 7.70 -4.44
C VAL A 18 -7.17 8.06 -3.24
N PRO A 19 -7.71 8.80 -2.25
CA PRO A 19 -6.95 9.20 -1.06
C PRO A 19 -6.43 7.99 -0.30
N THR A 20 -5.16 8.05 0.13
CA THR A 20 -4.55 6.96 0.92
C THR A 20 -5.07 6.94 2.36
N GLY A 21 -5.65 8.05 2.83
CA GLY A 21 -6.00 8.25 4.23
C GLY A 21 -4.80 8.72 5.08
N ILE A 22 -3.69 9.02 4.43
CA ILE A 22 -2.51 9.65 5.02
C ILE A 22 -2.42 11.04 4.44
N VAL A 23 -3.08 12.01 5.08
CA VAL A 23 -3.26 13.38 4.56
C VAL A 23 -1.94 14.02 4.10
N SER A 24 -0.85 13.76 4.81
CA SER A 24 0.47 14.29 4.46
C SER A 24 1.06 13.60 3.22
N LEU A 25 0.76 12.32 2.98
CA LEU A 25 1.14 11.61 1.76
C LEU A 25 0.28 12.08 0.58
N ASP A 26 -1.03 12.17 0.78
CA ASP A 26 -1.96 12.61 -0.26
C ASP A 26 -1.58 13.99 -0.82
N LYS A 27 -1.12 14.91 0.05
CA LYS A 27 -0.65 16.25 -0.37
C LYS A 27 0.56 16.25 -1.31
N ILE A 28 1.44 15.25 -1.22
CA ILE A 28 2.65 15.17 -2.05
C ILE A 28 2.47 14.32 -3.30
N ILE A 29 1.31 13.66 -3.44
CA ILE A 29 0.91 12.85 -4.60
C ILE A 29 -0.42 13.35 -5.21
N GLU A 30 -0.62 14.65 -5.27
CA GLU A 30 -1.77 15.30 -5.93
C GLU A 30 -3.15 14.82 -5.46
N GLY A 31 -3.30 14.55 -4.15
CA GLY A 31 -4.58 14.17 -3.53
C GLY A 31 -4.80 12.67 -3.37
N GLY A 32 -3.88 11.83 -3.79
CA GLY A 32 -3.96 10.37 -3.66
C GLY A 32 -3.48 9.62 -4.88
N LEU A 33 -3.71 8.32 -4.89
CA LEU A 33 -3.33 7.41 -5.99
C LEU A 33 -4.27 7.59 -7.19
N CYS A 34 -3.83 7.27 -8.40
CA CYS A 34 -4.74 7.17 -9.53
C CYS A 34 -5.67 5.95 -9.35
N ARG A 35 -6.91 6.11 -9.76
CA ARG A 35 -7.91 5.04 -9.63
C ARG A 35 -7.56 3.85 -10.53
N GLY A 36 -7.61 2.65 -9.95
CA GLY A 36 -7.27 1.42 -10.65
C GLY A 36 -5.77 1.10 -10.70
N ASP A 37 -4.90 2.02 -10.24
CA ASP A 37 -3.47 1.77 -10.21
C ASP A 37 -3.08 0.70 -9.20
N THR A 38 -2.00 0.02 -9.52
CA THR A 38 -1.30 -0.90 -8.61
C THR A 38 -0.01 -0.28 -8.10
N ILE A 39 0.06 -0.07 -6.79
CA ILE A 39 1.21 0.55 -6.12
C ILE A 39 1.95 -0.50 -5.29
N VAL A 40 3.22 -0.68 -5.55
CA VAL A 40 4.09 -1.52 -4.72
C VAL A 40 4.54 -0.73 -3.51
N VAL A 41 4.32 -1.27 -2.31
CA VAL A 41 4.80 -0.72 -1.04
C VAL A 41 5.88 -1.64 -0.50
N ALA A 42 7.13 -1.26 -0.70
CA ALA A 42 8.31 -2.04 -0.32
C ALA A 42 8.95 -1.53 0.97
N GLY A 43 9.55 -2.41 1.76
CA GLY A 43 10.32 -1.99 2.94
C GLY A 43 10.68 -3.12 3.88
N GLN A 44 11.60 -2.84 4.81
CA GLN A 44 12.07 -3.82 5.80
C GLN A 44 10.96 -4.20 6.80
N PRO A 45 11.10 -5.32 7.50
CA PRO A 45 10.23 -5.65 8.63
C PRO A 45 10.18 -4.52 9.67
N GLY A 46 8.98 -4.21 10.17
CA GLY A 46 8.79 -3.15 11.18
C GLY A 46 8.68 -1.72 10.64
N THR A 47 8.74 -1.49 9.34
CA THR A 47 8.55 -0.16 8.72
C THR A 47 7.09 0.30 8.69
N GLY A 48 6.11 -0.57 8.97
CA GLY A 48 4.69 -0.19 9.04
C GLY A 48 3.90 -0.38 7.76
N LYS A 49 4.35 -1.23 6.84
CA LYS A 49 3.63 -1.57 5.59
C LYS A 49 2.19 -2.03 5.85
N THR A 50 2.02 -2.97 6.77
CA THR A 50 0.69 -3.46 7.20
C THR A 50 -0.17 -2.33 7.77
N THR A 51 0.40 -1.40 8.56
CA THR A 51 -0.32 -0.25 9.10
C THR A 51 -0.78 0.69 8.00
N LEU A 52 0.07 0.98 7.02
CA LEU A 52 -0.27 1.79 5.85
C LEU A 52 -1.41 1.15 5.05
N GLY A 53 -1.33 -0.16 4.78
CA GLY A 53 -2.38 -0.91 4.09
C GLY A 53 -3.71 -0.90 4.84
N LEU A 54 -3.69 -1.10 6.15
CA LEU A 54 -4.92 -1.05 6.98
C LEU A 54 -5.53 0.36 7.00
N GLN A 55 -4.70 1.42 7.09
CA GLN A 55 -5.17 2.80 7.04
C GLN A 55 -5.83 3.14 5.71
N PHE A 56 -5.23 2.70 4.60
CA PHE A 56 -5.77 2.86 3.26
C PHE A 56 -7.18 2.26 3.12
N LEU A 57 -7.38 1.03 3.60
CA LEU A 57 -8.68 0.37 3.55
C LEU A 57 -9.68 0.98 4.53
N PHE A 58 -9.27 1.25 5.76
CA PHE A 58 -10.12 1.85 6.76
C PHE A 58 -10.64 3.23 6.33
N HIS A 59 -9.76 4.06 5.76
CA HIS A 59 -10.14 5.37 5.23
C HIS A 59 -11.10 5.23 4.04
N GLY A 60 -10.82 4.31 3.11
CA GLY A 60 -11.70 4.02 1.99
C GLY A 60 -13.12 3.68 2.43
N ALA A 61 -13.26 2.72 3.34
CA ALA A 61 -14.54 2.23 3.83
C ALA A 61 -15.31 3.27 4.68
N THR A 62 -14.60 4.16 5.41
CA THR A 62 -15.24 5.08 6.36
C THR A 62 -15.42 6.51 5.81
N LYS A 63 -14.60 6.94 4.85
CA LYS A 63 -14.58 8.34 4.36
C LYS A 63 -14.89 8.47 2.88
N CYS A 64 -14.58 7.43 2.08
CA CYS A 64 -14.73 7.51 0.63
C CYS A 64 -15.88 6.63 0.09
N GLY A 65 -16.56 5.84 0.94
CA GLY A 65 -17.58 4.90 0.50
C GLY A 65 -17.04 3.77 -0.38
N GLU A 66 -15.73 3.49 -0.30
CA GLU A 66 -15.04 2.48 -1.10
C GLU A 66 -14.74 1.24 -0.26
N ASN A 67 -15.46 0.15 -0.55
CA ASN A 67 -15.22 -1.12 0.12
C ASN A 67 -13.85 -1.70 -0.24
N GLY A 68 -13.29 -2.51 0.65
CA GLY A 68 -11.96 -3.04 0.44
C GLY A 68 -11.75 -4.49 0.88
N VAL A 69 -10.68 -5.07 0.36
CA VAL A 69 -10.20 -6.40 0.76
C VAL A 69 -8.76 -6.31 1.24
N TYR A 70 -8.47 -6.94 2.36
CA TYR A 70 -7.11 -7.21 2.81
C TYR A 70 -6.81 -8.69 2.65
N ALA A 71 -6.02 -9.05 1.68
CA ALA A 71 -5.58 -10.42 1.41
C ALA A 71 -4.18 -10.65 2.01
N SER A 72 -4.08 -11.48 3.04
CA SER A 72 -2.81 -11.75 3.73
C SER A 72 -2.35 -13.19 3.53
N VAL A 73 -1.10 -13.35 3.11
CA VAL A 73 -0.42 -14.65 3.02
C VAL A 73 0.16 -15.09 4.37
N ILE A 74 0.51 -14.12 5.23
CA ILE A 74 1.28 -14.38 6.46
C ILE A 74 0.44 -14.15 7.73
N GLU A 75 -0.32 -13.06 7.80
CA GLU A 75 -1.03 -12.67 9.03
C GLU A 75 -2.48 -13.15 9.02
N SER A 76 -2.96 -13.63 10.18
CA SER A 76 -4.38 -13.96 10.35
C SER A 76 -5.24 -12.68 10.49
N GLY A 77 -6.52 -12.78 10.12
CA GLY A 77 -7.47 -11.67 10.29
C GLY A 77 -7.56 -11.17 11.73
N ASP A 78 -7.50 -12.06 12.72
CA ASP A 78 -7.55 -11.66 14.15
C ASP A 78 -6.32 -10.83 14.55
N LYS A 79 -5.15 -11.14 14.01
CA LYS A 79 -3.93 -10.34 14.24
C LYS A 79 -4.06 -8.97 13.61
N LEU A 80 -4.58 -8.87 12.40
CA LEU A 80 -4.84 -7.60 11.72
C LEU A 80 -5.86 -6.75 12.50
N LYS A 81 -6.96 -7.33 12.97
CA LYS A 81 -7.97 -6.66 13.82
C LYS A 81 -7.36 -6.13 15.10
N ARG A 82 -6.59 -6.96 15.81
CA ARG A 82 -5.90 -6.54 17.04
C ARG A 82 -4.95 -5.37 16.78
N ASN A 83 -4.20 -5.39 15.69
CA ASN A 83 -3.28 -4.32 15.31
C ASN A 83 -4.06 -3.02 15.00
N ALA A 84 -5.17 -3.10 14.28
CA ALA A 84 -6.02 -1.97 13.92
C ALA A 84 -6.68 -1.29 15.14
N ARG A 85 -7.11 -2.07 16.14
CA ARG A 85 -7.71 -1.52 17.39
C ARG A 85 -6.79 -0.53 18.11
N ARG A 86 -5.46 -0.68 17.97
CA ARG A 86 -4.49 0.24 18.55
C ARG A 86 -4.64 1.67 18.01
N PHE A 87 -5.15 1.81 16.80
CA PHE A 87 -5.40 3.07 16.12
C PHE A 87 -6.87 3.52 16.21
N GLY A 88 -7.71 2.78 16.94
CA GLY A 88 -9.14 3.02 17.00
C GLY A 88 -9.91 2.59 15.74
N TRP A 89 -9.29 1.77 14.88
CA TRP A 89 -9.92 1.29 13.65
C TRP A 89 -10.69 0.00 13.92
N ASP A 90 -12.02 0.09 13.95
CA ASP A 90 -12.92 -1.04 14.16
C ASP A 90 -13.17 -1.80 12.86
N LEU A 91 -12.27 -2.74 12.53
CA LEU A 91 -12.38 -3.55 11.32
C LEU A 91 -13.51 -4.59 11.44
N GLU A 92 -13.83 -5.07 12.65
CA GLU A 92 -14.93 -6.02 12.86
C GLU A 92 -16.28 -5.41 12.51
N ARG A 93 -16.47 -4.12 12.83
CA ARG A 93 -17.65 -3.39 12.40
C ARG A 93 -17.73 -3.29 10.89
N LEU A 94 -16.63 -2.94 10.22
CA LEU A 94 -16.59 -2.82 8.76
C LEU A 94 -16.84 -4.15 8.06
N GLU A 95 -16.36 -5.27 8.61
CA GLU A 95 -16.68 -6.60 8.08
C GLU A 95 -18.16 -6.92 8.22
N ARG A 96 -18.78 -6.66 9.39
CA ARG A 96 -20.23 -6.86 9.60
C ARG A 96 -21.09 -5.98 8.69
N GLU A 97 -20.61 -4.79 8.36
CA GLU A 97 -21.27 -3.86 7.43
C GLU A 97 -21.03 -4.23 5.94
N GLY A 98 -20.25 -5.29 5.64
CA GLY A 98 -19.90 -5.69 4.27
C GLY A 98 -18.99 -4.68 3.54
N LYS A 99 -18.31 -3.81 4.28
CA LYS A 99 -17.42 -2.77 3.71
C LYS A 99 -15.96 -3.19 3.64
N LEU A 100 -15.59 -4.21 4.38
CA LEU A 100 -14.24 -4.76 4.45
C LEU A 100 -14.30 -6.27 4.52
N GLN A 101 -13.37 -6.94 3.86
CA GLN A 101 -13.13 -8.38 4.06
C GLN A 101 -11.65 -8.62 4.33
N LEU A 102 -11.37 -9.38 5.39
CA LEU A 102 -10.01 -9.84 5.73
C LEU A 102 -9.88 -11.30 5.29
N VAL A 103 -8.98 -11.56 4.36
CA VAL A 103 -8.77 -12.88 3.75
C VAL A 103 -7.42 -13.43 4.15
N SER A 104 -7.41 -14.60 4.79
CA SER A 104 -6.18 -15.33 5.06
C SER A 104 -5.91 -16.34 3.95
N LEU A 105 -4.82 -16.15 3.23
CA LEU A 105 -4.41 -17.01 2.12
C LEU A 105 -3.47 -18.16 2.54
N GLN A 106 -3.19 -18.32 3.84
CA GLN A 106 -2.24 -19.35 4.33
C GLN A 106 -2.61 -20.77 3.93
N SER A 107 -3.90 -21.12 3.99
CA SER A 107 -4.39 -22.45 3.61
C SER A 107 -4.56 -22.60 2.11
N THR A 108 -5.00 -21.56 1.42
CA THR A 108 -5.22 -21.57 -0.03
C THR A 108 -3.91 -21.59 -0.80
N MET A 109 -2.87 -20.94 -0.30
CA MET A 109 -1.50 -21.02 -0.87
C MET A 109 -0.96 -22.46 -0.87
N LYS A 110 -1.31 -23.27 0.13
CA LYS A 110 -0.95 -24.72 0.14
C LYS A 110 -1.65 -25.52 -0.94
N ALA A 111 -2.86 -25.10 -1.35
CA ALA A 111 -3.60 -25.71 -2.44
C ALA A 111 -3.17 -25.20 -3.84
N GLY A 112 -2.39 -24.14 -3.87
CA GLY A 112 -1.81 -23.55 -5.08
C GLY A 112 -2.13 -22.07 -5.26
N VAL A 113 -1.31 -21.40 -6.07
CA VAL A 113 -1.43 -19.95 -6.33
C VAL A 113 -2.74 -19.59 -7.02
N SER A 114 -3.22 -20.45 -7.94
CA SER A 114 -4.50 -20.23 -8.64
C SER A 114 -5.67 -20.17 -7.67
N THR A 115 -5.73 -21.11 -6.71
CA THR A 115 -6.77 -21.14 -5.68
C THR A 115 -6.71 -19.90 -4.78
N ALA A 116 -5.51 -19.44 -4.45
CA ALA A 116 -5.34 -18.20 -3.68
C ALA A 116 -5.86 -16.98 -4.46
N LEU A 117 -5.58 -16.90 -5.77
CA LEU A 117 -6.09 -15.84 -6.63
C LEU A 117 -7.62 -15.88 -6.72
N GLU A 118 -8.21 -17.04 -7.00
CA GLU A 118 -9.66 -17.23 -7.04
C GLU A 118 -10.32 -16.72 -5.75
N THR A 119 -9.76 -17.08 -4.59
CA THR A 119 -10.23 -16.60 -3.28
C THR A 119 -10.19 -15.07 -3.15
N VAL A 120 -9.13 -14.43 -3.67
CA VAL A 120 -9.04 -12.95 -3.68
C VAL A 120 -10.12 -12.37 -4.59
N LEU A 121 -10.29 -12.90 -5.80
CA LEU A 121 -11.26 -12.43 -6.78
C LEU A 121 -12.70 -12.57 -6.28
N GLU A 122 -13.05 -13.70 -5.70
CA GLU A 122 -14.34 -13.94 -5.06
C GLU A 122 -14.60 -12.93 -3.94
N SER A 123 -13.57 -12.66 -3.12
CA SER A 123 -13.67 -11.70 -2.03
C SER A 123 -13.85 -10.26 -2.52
N LEU A 124 -13.15 -9.86 -3.58
CA LEU A 124 -13.35 -8.56 -4.23
C LEU A 124 -14.78 -8.41 -4.75
N HIS A 125 -15.30 -9.45 -5.34
CA HIS A 125 -16.67 -9.47 -5.87
C HIS A 125 -17.73 -9.42 -4.77
N ALA A 126 -17.53 -10.20 -3.70
CA ALA A 126 -18.47 -10.33 -2.58
C ALA A 126 -18.78 -8.99 -1.89
N VAL A 127 -17.80 -8.13 -1.75
CA VAL A 127 -17.97 -6.80 -1.13
C VAL A 127 -17.99 -5.66 -2.14
N ASN A 128 -17.99 -5.93 -3.46
CA ASN A 128 -17.83 -4.93 -4.52
C ASN A 128 -16.65 -3.99 -4.21
N ALA A 129 -15.49 -4.58 -3.94
CA ALA A 129 -14.31 -3.86 -3.51
C ALA A 129 -13.78 -2.89 -4.59
N LYS A 130 -13.35 -1.72 -4.13
CA LYS A 130 -12.65 -0.71 -4.93
C LYS A 130 -11.21 -0.53 -4.48
N ARG A 131 -10.85 -1.16 -3.35
CA ARG A 131 -9.50 -1.13 -2.78
C ARG A 131 -9.05 -2.55 -2.41
N LEU A 132 -7.81 -2.86 -2.73
CA LEU A 132 -7.16 -4.11 -2.34
C LEU A 132 -5.83 -3.82 -1.64
N VAL A 133 -5.55 -4.55 -0.57
CA VAL A 133 -4.19 -4.71 -0.04
C VAL A 133 -3.82 -6.17 -0.15
N PHE A 134 -2.72 -6.47 -0.83
CA PHE A 134 -2.15 -7.81 -0.95
C PHE A 134 -0.85 -7.90 -0.14
N ASP A 135 -0.84 -8.67 0.93
CA ASP A 135 0.26 -8.77 1.90
C ASP A 135 0.67 -10.24 2.15
N SER A 136 1.79 -10.74 1.60
CA SER A 136 2.78 -9.99 0.85
C SER A 136 3.08 -10.64 -0.49
N LEU A 137 3.46 -9.79 -1.42
CA LEU A 137 3.92 -10.20 -2.74
C LEU A 137 5.16 -11.10 -2.63
N SER A 138 6.09 -10.79 -1.73
CA SER A 138 7.30 -11.59 -1.50
C SER A 138 6.98 -13.03 -1.08
N ALA A 139 5.95 -13.23 -0.25
CA ALA A 139 5.51 -14.56 0.15
C ALA A 139 4.83 -15.31 -1.02
N LEU A 140 4.05 -14.61 -1.84
CA LEU A 140 3.46 -15.19 -3.05
C LEU A 140 4.54 -15.66 -4.03
N MET A 141 5.60 -14.87 -4.21
CA MET A 141 6.70 -15.18 -5.14
C MET A 141 7.43 -16.48 -4.81
N THR A 142 7.47 -16.90 -3.54
CA THR A 142 8.12 -18.16 -3.14
C THR A 142 7.36 -19.41 -3.60
N ALA A 143 6.12 -19.24 -4.09
CA ALA A 143 5.30 -20.36 -4.58
C ALA A 143 5.55 -20.72 -6.06
N PHE A 144 6.35 -19.94 -6.77
CA PHE A 144 6.68 -20.17 -8.17
C PHE A 144 8.05 -20.83 -8.33
N GLU A 145 8.17 -21.73 -9.31
CA GLU A 145 9.43 -22.41 -9.63
C GLU A 145 10.41 -21.49 -10.36
N SER A 146 9.91 -20.49 -11.09
CA SER A 146 10.72 -19.55 -11.84
C SER A 146 10.24 -18.11 -11.74
N ASN A 147 11.19 -17.17 -11.85
CA ASN A 147 10.87 -15.75 -11.93
C ASN A 147 10.04 -15.38 -13.17
N ALA A 148 10.16 -16.12 -14.27
CA ALA A 148 9.41 -15.87 -15.49
C ALA A 148 7.93 -16.22 -15.31
N GLU A 149 7.62 -17.33 -14.66
CA GLU A 149 6.26 -17.75 -14.32
C GLU A 149 5.60 -16.74 -13.37
N ALA A 150 6.32 -16.36 -12.32
CA ALA A 150 5.88 -15.37 -11.36
C ALA A 150 5.56 -14.01 -12.03
N ARG A 151 6.41 -13.54 -12.95
CA ARG A 151 6.16 -12.30 -13.72
C ARG A 151 4.89 -12.40 -14.56
N SER A 152 4.73 -13.51 -15.28
CA SER A 152 3.55 -13.72 -16.12
C SER A 152 2.28 -13.72 -15.29
N PHE A 153 2.29 -14.39 -14.14
CA PHE A 153 1.18 -14.41 -13.21
C PHE A 153 0.84 -13.01 -12.69
N LEU A 154 1.84 -12.26 -12.20
CA LEU A 154 1.63 -10.91 -11.68
C LEU A 154 1.10 -9.96 -12.75
N HIS A 155 1.60 -10.08 -13.97
CA HIS A 155 1.10 -9.27 -15.09
C HIS A 155 -0.40 -9.52 -15.35
N ILE A 156 -0.82 -10.78 -15.36
CA ILE A 156 -2.22 -11.15 -15.54
C ILE A 156 -3.07 -10.62 -14.38
N MET A 157 -2.59 -10.79 -13.13
CA MET A 157 -3.29 -10.30 -11.95
C MET A 157 -3.47 -8.78 -11.97
N ILE A 158 -2.42 -8.02 -12.29
CA ILE A 158 -2.48 -6.56 -12.38
C ILE A 158 -3.48 -6.13 -13.46
N LYS A 159 -3.43 -6.74 -14.65
CA LYS A 159 -4.39 -6.44 -15.72
C LYS A 159 -5.83 -6.72 -15.33
N PHE A 160 -6.06 -7.78 -14.56
CA PHE A 160 -7.39 -8.04 -14.03
C PHE A 160 -7.84 -6.96 -13.04
N LEU A 161 -6.96 -6.53 -12.11
CA LEU A 161 -7.25 -5.50 -11.12
C LEU A 161 -7.50 -4.13 -11.77
N GLU A 162 -6.72 -3.77 -12.79
CA GLU A 162 -6.97 -2.59 -13.64
C GLU A 162 -8.37 -2.64 -14.27
N GLY A 163 -8.72 -3.76 -14.90
CA GLY A 163 -10.04 -3.97 -15.52
C GLY A 163 -11.20 -3.90 -14.52
N ALA A 164 -10.98 -4.30 -13.26
CA ALA A 164 -11.94 -4.19 -12.18
C ALA A 164 -12.02 -2.78 -11.57
N ASN A 165 -11.17 -1.85 -12.01
CA ASN A 165 -11.03 -0.49 -11.44
C ASN A 165 -10.77 -0.52 -9.92
N CYS A 166 -9.95 -1.48 -9.47
CA CYS A 166 -9.60 -1.73 -8.08
C CYS A 166 -8.21 -1.15 -7.79
N THR A 167 -8.14 -0.09 -6.99
CA THR A 167 -6.86 0.51 -6.60
C THR A 167 -6.16 -0.39 -5.58
N THR A 168 -4.94 -0.81 -5.90
CA THR A 168 -4.28 -1.91 -5.18
C THR A 168 -2.96 -1.48 -4.57
N LEU A 169 -2.74 -1.83 -3.30
CA LEU A 169 -1.43 -1.81 -2.65
C LEU A 169 -0.88 -3.23 -2.58
N MET A 170 0.27 -3.47 -3.21
CA MET A 170 1.01 -4.72 -3.12
C MET A 170 2.18 -4.56 -2.17
N ILE A 171 2.14 -5.24 -1.03
CA ILE A 171 3.19 -5.15 -0.02
C ILE A 171 4.33 -6.10 -0.39
N SER A 172 5.55 -5.57 -0.46
CA SER A 172 6.79 -6.34 -0.69
C SER A 172 7.77 -6.18 0.46
N GLU A 173 8.40 -7.27 0.85
CA GLU A 173 9.37 -7.29 1.94
C GLU A 173 10.79 -7.13 1.40
N VAL A 174 11.55 -6.21 2.00
CA VAL A 174 12.98 -6.02 1.73
C VAL A 174 13.77 -6.55 2.93
N PRO A 175 14.69 -7.49 2.75
CA PRO A 175 15.54 -7.96 3.84
C PRO A 175 16.42 -6.85 4.43
N TRP A 176 16.68 -6.89 5.74
CA TRP A 176 17.60 -5.97 6.39
C TRP A 176 19.00 -6.01 5.74
N GLY A 177 19.59 -4.82 5.54
CA GLY A 177 20.93 -4.69 4.98
C GLY A 177 21.03 -4.85 3.46
N LYS A 178 19.91 -5.10 2.76
CA LYS A 178 19.86 -5.08 1.30
C LYS A 178 19.23 -3.79 0.83
N GLN A 179 19.89 -3.11 -0.11
CA GLN A 179 19.32 -1.96 -0.82
C GLN A 179 18.51 -2.38 -2.07
N GLN A 180 18.55 -3.66 -2.41
CA GLN A 180 17.81 -4.20 -3.54
C GLN A 180 16.40 -4.59 -3.11
N LEU A 181 15.41 -4.05 -3.79
CA LEU A 181 14.01 -4.43 -3.69
C LEU A 181 13.85 -5.86 -4.23
N GLY A 182 13.36 -6.78 -3.40
CA GLY A 182 12.90 -8.13 -3.71
C GLY A 182 13.68 -8.90 -4.76
N THR A 183 12.96 -9.49 -5.72
CA THR A 183 13.51 -10.27 -6.84
C THR A 183 13.81 -9.42 -8.08
N ASN A 184 13.87 -8.08 -7.98
CA ASN A 184 14.22 -7.11 -9.02
C ASN A 184 13.18 -6.88 -10.14
N PHE A 185 11.97 -7.41 -10.09
CA PHE A 185 10.98 -7.15 -11.13
C PHE A 185 9.66 -6.55 -10.60
N GLU A 186 9.39 -6.65 -9.31
CA GLU A 186 8.19 -6.11 -8.67
C GLU A 186 8.04 -4.60 -8.92
N GLU A 187 9.18 -3.88 -8.95
CA GLU A 187 9.27 -2.44 -9.23
C GLU A 187 8.79 -2.06 -10.64
N PHE A 188 8.92 -2.98 -11.59
CA PHE A 188 8.57 -2.72 -12.99
C PHE A 188 7.09 -2.96 -13.29
N LEU A 189 6.41 -3.77 -12.50
CA LEU A 189 5.04 -4.20 -12.75
C LEU A 189 4.00 -3.18 -12.25
N GLY A 190 4.25 -2.49 -11.12
CA GLY A 190 3.33 -1.51 -10.57
C GLY A 190 3.37 -0.15 -11.30
N ASP A 191 2.28 0.61 -11.19
CA ASP A 191 2.20 1.99 -11.68
C ASP A 191 2.94 2.96 -10.78
N GLY A 192 3.04 2.63 -9.50
CA GLY A 192 3.82 3.36 -8.51
C GLY A 192 4.66 2.47 -7.59
N LEU A 193 5.65 3.09 -6.97
CA LEU A 193 6.53 2.48 -5.98
C LEU A 193 6.67 3.42 -4.78
N ILE A 194 6.35 2.91 -3.61
CA ILE A 194 6.58 3.57 -2.31
C ILE A 194 7.57 2.72 -1.54
N ILE A 195 8.66 3.31 -1.08
CA ILE A 195 9.68 2.65 -0.28
C ILE A 195 9.61 3.16 1.15
N LEU A 196 9.39 2.25 2.09
CA LEU A 196 9.48 2.51 3.53
C LEU A 196 10.83 1.99 4.03
N ASP A 197 11.74 2.90 4.28
CA ASP A 197 13.09 2.61 4.76
C ASP A 197 13.19 2.83 6.27
N SER A 198 14.06 2.06 6.91
CA SER A 198 14.38 2.16 8.32
C SER A 198 15.88 2.03 8.50
N SER A 199 16.51 3.06 9.03
CA SER A 199 17.95 3.14 9.25
C SER A 199 18.26 3.48 10.70
N PHE A 200 19.45 3.07 11.17
CA PHE A 200 19.96 3.47 12.47
C PHE A 200 20.76 4.78 12.33
N ASP A 201 20.38 5.78 13.10
CA ASP A 201 21.06 7.05 13.21
C ASP A 201 21.40 7.31 14.70
N ASN A 202 22.67 7.16 15.07
CA ASN A 202 23.17 7.44 16.43
C ASN A 202 22.25 6.91 17.56
N SER A 203 21.98 5.64 17.62
CA SER A 203 21.12 4.97 18.63
C SER A 203 19.61 5.18 18.46
N ARG A 204 19.15 5.80 17.38
CA ARG A 204 17.73 5.96 17.06
C ARG A 204 17.40 5.27 15.74
N VAL A 205 16.22 4.68 15.67
CA VAL A 205 15.67 4.21 14.41
C VAL A 205 14.97 5.36 13.71
N ARG A 206 15.45 5.70 12.53
CA ARG A 206 14.84 6.69 11.66
C ARG A 206 14.03 5.99 10.59
N ARG A 207 12.80 6.44 10.34
CA ARG A 207 11.93 5.91 9.31
C ARG A 207 11.75 6.95 8.21
N ARG A 208 11.97 6.54 6.96
CA ARG A 208 11.88 7.38 5.78
C ARG A 208 10.99 6.76 4.73
N ILE A 209 10.22 7.60 4.04
CA ILE A 209 9.43 7.21 2.87
C ILE A 209 10.00 7.89 1.65
N TYR A 210 10.10 7.14 0.56
CA TYR A 210 10.50 7.61 -0.77
C TYR A 210 9.45 7.18 -1.77
N ILE A 211 9.25 8.01 -2.82
CA ILE A 211 8.35 7.72 -3.93
C ILE A 211 9.19 7.79 -5.22
N PRO A 212 9.92 6.73 -5.60
CA PRO A 212 10.77 6.75 -6.78
C PRO A 212 9.99 6.76 -8.09
N LYS A 213 8.72 6.28 -8.05
CA LYS A 213 7.87 6.14 -9.23
C LYS A 213 6.40 6.32 -8.84
N MET A 214 5.69 7.16 -9.60
CA MET A 214 4.24 7.28 -9.54
C MET A 214 3.76 7.78 -10.91
N ARG A 215 3.22 6.89 -11.73
CA ARG A 215 2.73 7.22 -13.08
C ARG A 215 1.56 8.19 -12.99
N GLY A 216 1.46 9.11 -13.94
CA GLY A 216 0.36 10.08 -13.99
C GLY A 216 0.26 11.02 -12.78
N THR A 217 1.35 11.16 -11.99
CA THR A 217 1.36 11.97 -10.77
C THR A 217 2.67 12.74 -10.66
N GLU A 218 2.58 14.06 -10.49
CA GLU A 218 3.73 14.87 -10.12
C GLU A 218 4.07 14.61 -8.65
N HIS A 219 5.29 14.21 -8.37
CA HIS A 219 5.76 13.91 -7.01
C HIS A 219 7.23 14.28 -6.86
N ARG A 220 7.65 14.51 -5.62
CA ARG A 220 9.04 14.82 -5.31
C ARG A 220 9.83 13.55 -5.10
N LEU A 221 11.10 13.56 -5.56
CA LEU A 221 12.03 12.43 -5.39
C LEU A 221 12.74 12.45 -4.02
N GLU A 222 12.65 13.56 -3.29
CA GLU A 222 13.20 13.65 -1.94
C GLU A 222 12.43 12.76 -0.97
N GLY A 223 13.15 12.21 0.01
CA GLY A 223 12.54 11.42 1.08
C GLY A 223 11.88 12.29 2.15
N TYR A 224 10.95 11.71 2.88
CA TYR A 224 10.32 12.31 4.05
C TYR A 224 10.51 11.42 5.27
N ASP A 225 10.80 12.01 6.43
CA ASP A 225 10.65 11.26 7.68
C ASP A 225 9.17 10.97 7.93
N TYR A 226 8.85 9.80 8.46
CA TYR A 226 7.48 9.46 8.82
C TYR A 226 7.37 8.84 10.22
N TYR A 227 6.18 8.93 10.78
CA TYR A 227 5.85 8.48 12.12
C TYR A 227 4.62 7.58 12.09
N ILE A 228 4.58 6.62 13.01
CA ILE A 228 3.40 5.81 13.29
C ILE A 228 3.00 6.11 14.73
N THR A 229 1.97 6.90 14.89
CA THR A 229 1.42 7.34 16.17
C THR A 229 0.13 6.60 16.51
N ARG A 230 -0.58 7.02 17.53
CA ARG A 230 -1.92 6.49 17.82
C ARG A 230 -2.97 6.86 16.77
N GLU A 231 -2.70 7.90 15.97
CA GLU A 231 -3.58 8.37 14.89
C GLU A 231 -3.32 7.64 13.55
N GLY A 232 -2.28 6.81 13.50
CA GLY A 232 -1.86 6.09 12.33
C GLY A 232 -0.54 6.59 11.75
N PHE A 233 -0.40 6.43 10.44
CA PHE A 233 0.78 6.80 9.67
C PHE A 233 0.72 8.28 9.24
N SER A 234 1.81 9.01 9.38
CA SER A 234 1.92 10.42 8.96
C SER A 234 3.34 10.77 8.55
N LEU A 235 3.49 11.67 7.56
CA LEU A 235 4.79 12.18 7.13
C LEU A 235 5.14 13.48 7.87
N ALA A 236 6.43 13.73 8.03
CA ALA A 236 6.92 15.03 8.42
C ALA A 236 6.53 16.10 7.38
N PRO A 237 6.32 17.37 7.78
CA PRO A 237 5.82 18.41 6.87
C PRO A 237 6.83 18.84 5.81
N THR A 238 8.11 18.56 6.01
CA THR A 238 9.21 18.97 5.11
C THR A 238 9.98 17.75 4.60
N PRO A 239 10.44 17.76 3.35
CA PRO A 239 11.33 16.73 2.83
C PRO A 239 12.69 16.78 3.52
N ILE A 240 13.44 15.69 3.43
CA ILE A 240 14.81 15.59 3.94
C ILE A 240 15.73 16.38 3.00
N PRO A 241 16.55 17.32 3.49
CA PRO A 241 17.51 18.02 2.65
C PRO A 241 18.49 17.04 1.97
N PRO A 242 18.90 17.30 0.69
CA PRO A 242 19.76 16.39 -0.08
C PRO A 242 21.11 16.08 0.58
N ASP A 243 21.67 17.03 1.34
CA ASP A 243 22.92 16.90 2.07
C ASP A 243 22.87 15.96 3.29
N LYS A 244 21.68 15.54 3.70
CA LYS A 244 21.43 14.57 4.78
C LYS A 244 21.03 13.17 4.29
N ILE A 245 21.06 12.94 3.00
CA ILE A 245 20.84 11.61 2.39
C ILE A 245 22.23 10.95 2.28
N ARG A 246 22.65 10.26 3.33
CA ARG A 246 23.85 9.40 3.32
C ARG A 246 23.46 7.96 3.61
#